data_b82b73199dc38d9192b7e714ace0b7ca
#
_entry.id   b82b73199dc38d9192b7e714ace0b7ca
#
_cell.length_a   1.000
_cell.length_b   1.000
_cell.length_c   1.000
_cell.angle_alpha   90.00
_cell.angle_beta   90.00
_cell.angle_gamma   90.00
#
_symmetry.space_group_name_H-M   'P 1'
#
loop_
_entity.id
_entity.type
_entity.pdbx_description
1 polymer ?
#
loop_
_entity_poly.entity_id
_entity_poly.type
_entity_poly.pdbx_seq_one_letter_code
_entity_poly.pdbx_strand_id
1 'polypeptide(L)'
;MTLLTATLDDDGPRARLILRFGRIGLALAAGAAAALAHPPFGFLPGLLGYALLMFLAERAAGPRGAFWMGWLGGFAYFFISCWWVAEAFLVNPAQAWMAPFAASLLPIGLGLFWGTATALYRRFLPTGVKRALFFAALFCLLEWLRGHVLTGFPWNPAGASWKAGSAASQFASVAGVYGLSFVTVAAAAAFGPLLGAGPRKARIGAAVLGGLVLAALVLGGAVRLGQARLELTDTVVRIVQADVDQESKWTPEAYRGIVDRYVNLTARPGAVTPDLIIWPEGALPASANQVFAPGSAEAEAIARAVQPGQSLIMGLSRGLADPAAPEGARYFNSLFVLTDQGDAGLRISGVYDKYRLVPFGEYLPAGGLLGALGVRSLTHMPVDFSPGPRPAPIDIPGAPQAQPLICYESLYPGFTPGSSGRPGWIVNISNDAWFGRTSGPIQHLNLASYRAIETGLPVVRSTPTGVSAMIDPWGRVVGDQRLEPGESGVIDARLPRPTAVTLYGRTGDLLFWLAVLAGLAVAAPWKRVARRRISG
;
A
#
# COMPACT_ATOMS: atom_id res chain seq x y z
N MET A 1 28.61 -23.39 -1.06
CA MET A 1 27.80 -24.60 -0.80
C MET A 1 27.95 -25.12 0.63
N THR A 2 29.11 -25.01 1.24
CA THR A 2 29.43 -25.46 2.61
C THR A 2 28.63 -24.73 3.72
N LEU A 3 28.36 -23.43 3.60
CA LEU A 3 27.59 -22.64 4.58
C LEU A 3 26.10 -23.08 4.69
N LEU A 4 25.54 -23.62 3.61
CA LEU A 4 24.14 -24.02 3.57
C LEU A 4 23.90 -25.43 4.14
N THR A 5 24.91 -26.29 4.15
CA THR A 5 24.77 -27.71 4.51
C THR A 5 25.50 -28.13 5.79
N ALA A 6 26.44 -27.32 6.31
CA ALA A 6 27.19 -27.64 7.52
C ALA A 6 26.30 -27.72 8.77
N THR A 7 26.49 -28.72 9.60
CA THR A 7 25.91 -28.86 10.95
C THR A 7 26.81 -28.20 11.97
N LEU A 8 26.25 -27.64 13.03
CA LEU A 8 27.01 -26.88 14.05
C LEU A 8 27.88 -27.77 14.99
N ASP A 9 27.80 -29.10 14.83
CA ASP A 9 28.29 -30.01 15.83
C ASP A 9 29.74 -30.53 15.61
N ASP A 10 30.28 -30.37 14.38
CA ASP A 10 31.58 -31.00 14.02
C ASP A 10 32.79 -30.07 13.97
N ASP A 11 32.61 -28.73 14.18
CA ASP A 11 33.67 -27.77 13.94
C ASP A 11 34.05 -27.00 15.20
N GLY A 12 35.32 -26.61 15.29
CA GLY A 12 35.86 -25.80 16.39
C GLY A 12 35.17 -24.43 16.53
N PRO A 13 35.42 -23.67 17.60
CA PRO A 13 34.73 -22.40 17.89
C PRO A 13 34.73 -21.39 16.74
N ARG A 14 35.82 -21.35 15.95
CA ARG A 14 35.93 -20.45 14.77
C ARG A 14 34.99 -20.85 13.64
N ALA A 15 34.88 -22.14 13.34
CA ALA A 15 33.99 -22.62 12.30
C ALA A 15 32.49 -22.38 12.66
N ARG A 16 32.10 -22.61 13.92
CA ARG A 16 30.78 -22.26 14.44
C ARG A 16 30.48 -20.78 14.32
N LEU A 17 31.44 -19.92 14.56
CA LEU A 17 31.28 -18.46 14.42
C LEU A 17 31.05 -18.06 12.96
N ILE A 18 31.88 -18.58 12.04
CA ILE A 18 31.75 -18.33 10.59
C ILE A 18 30.38 -18.80 10.08
N LEU A 19 29.94 -20.00 10.47
CA LEU A 19 28.62 -20.53 10.10
C LEU A 19 27.47 -19.67 10.65
N ARG A 20 27.61 -19.16 11.87
CA ARG A 20 26.62 -18.27 12.49
C ARG A 20 26.51 -16.95 11.72
N PHE A 21 27.63 -16.27 11.44
CA PHE A 21 27.62 -15.03 10.67
C PHE A 21 27.15 -15.25 9.22
N GLY A 22 27.54 -16.36 8.59
CA GLY A 22 27.08 -16.73 7.27
C GLY A 22 25.55 -16.89 7.21
N ARG A 23 24.92 -17.51 8.23
CA ARG A 23 23.45 -17.65 8.30
C ARG A 23 22.77 -16.30 8.53
N ILE A 24 23.32 -15.42 9.33
CA ILE A 24 22.83 -14.04 9.51
C ILE A 24 22.87 -13.30 8.17
N GLY A 25 24.02 -13.34 7.47
CA GLY A 25 24.15 -12.71 6.15
C GLY A 25 23.17 -13.25 5.12
N LEU A 26 22.93 -14.58 5.10
CA LEU A 26 21.95 -15.19 4.21
C LEU A 26 20.50 -14.80 4.56
N ALA A 27 20.16 -14.64 5.84
CA ALA A 27 18.84 -14.19 6.25
C ALA A 27 18.58 -12.73 5.83
N LEU A 28 19.56 -11.84 6.04
CA LEU A 28 19.51 -10.46 5.57
C LEU A 28 19.40 -10.41 4.04
N ALA A 29 20.20 -11.21 3.32
CA ALA A 29 20.19 -11.29 1.87
C ALA A 29 18.83 -11.80 1.33
N ALA A 30 18.20 -12.75 2.03
CA ALA A 30 16.87 -13.26 1.65
C ALA A 30 15.80 -12.16 1.70
N GLY A 31 15.79 -11.36 2.78
CA GLY A 31 14.88 -10.23 2.91
C GLY A 31 15.18 -9.12 1.93
N ALA A 32 16.45 -8.76 1.78
CA ALA A 32 16.88 -7.74 0.81
C ALA A 32 16.49 -8.12 -0.64
N ALA A 33 16.72 -9.37 -1.04
CA ALA A 33 16.33 -9.86 -2.35
C ALA A 33 14.81 -9.75 -2.58
N ALA A 34 14.00 -10.16 -1.58
CA ALA A 34 12.55 -10.06 -1.67
C ALA A 34 12.07 -8.59 -1.74
N ALA A 35 12.74 -7.66 -1.04
CA ALA A 35 12.43 -6.23 -1.12
C ALA A 35 12.71 -5.65 -2.51
N LEU A 36 13.83 -6.05 -3.14
CA LEU A 36 14.20 -5.61 -4.47
C LEU A 36 13.28 -6.14 -5.58
N ALA A 37 12.40 -7.11 -5.29
CA ALA A 37 11.37 -7.54 -6.23
C ALA A 37 10.25 -6.49 -6.41
N HIS A 38 10.09 -5.57 -5.47
CA HIS A 38 9.07 -4.52 -5.54
C HIS A 38 9.48 -3.35 -6.43
N PRO A 39 8.49 -2.60 -6.98
CA PRO A 39 8.76 -1.31 -7.62
C PRO A 39 9.50 -0.35 -6.64
N PRO A 40 10.37 0.53 -7.13
CA PRO A 40 10.75 0.72 -8.54
C PRO A 40 11.78 -0.30 -9.07
N PHE A 41 12.37 -1.15 -8.21
CA PHE A 41 13.48 -2.03 -8.59
C PHE A 41 13.04 -3.15 -9.53
N GLY A 42 11.94 -3.86 -9.22
CA GLY A 42 11.35 -4.87 -10.09
C GLY A 42 12.22 -6.12 -10.33
N PHE A 43 13.19 -6.39 -9.44
CA PHE A 43 14.06 -7.56 -9.54
C PHE A 43 13.34 -8.84 -9.11
N LEU A 44 12.44 -9.35 -9.95
CA LEU A 44 11.58 -10.50 -9.65
C LEU A 44 12.33 -11.78 -9.21
N PRO A 45 13.57 -12.10 -9.67
CA PRO A 45 14.33 -13.22 -9.08
C PRO A 45 14.54 -13.10 -7.57
N GLY A 46 14.44 -11.88 -7.01
CA GLY A 46 14.49 -11.63 -5.58
C GLY A 46 13.39 -12.34 -4.78
N LEU A 47 12.28 -12.75 -5.41
CA LEU A 47 11.24 -13.59 -4.79
C LEU A 47 11.78 -14.93 -4.29
N LEU A 48 12.90 -15.44 -4.84
CA LEU A 48 13.59 -16.61 -4.30
C LEU A 48 14.14 -16.38 -2.88
N GLY A 49 14.16 -15.15 -2.39
CA GLY A 49 14.40 -14.83 -0.98
C GLY A 49 13.44 -15.57 -0.03
N TYR A 50 12.17 -15.78 -0.43
CA TYR A 50 11.22 -16.57 0.35
C TYR A 50 11.62 -18.06 0.41
N ALA A 51 12.18 -18.63 -0.68
CA ALA A 51 12.73 -19.98 -0.70
C ALA A 51 13.92 -20.11 0.27
N LEU A 52 14.83 -19.15 0.24
CA LEU A 52 15.99 -19.10 1.12
C LEU A 52 15.58 -18.94 2.58
N LEU A 53 14.62 -18.06 2.87
CA LEU A 53 14.12 -17.84 4.23
C LEU A 53 13.44 -19.09 4.79
N MET A 54 12.59 -19.78 4.01
CA MET A 54 11.98 -21.04 4.37
C MET A 54 13.06 -22.09 4.70
N PHE A 55 14.06 -22.23 3.83
CA PHE A 55 15.17 -23.16 4.01
C PHE A 55 15.97 -22.87 5.30
N LEU A 56 16.28 -21.60 5.58
CA LEU A 56 16.99 -21.20 6.81
C LEU A 56 16.17 -21.52 8.07
N ALA A 57 14.84 -21.27 8.01
CA ALA A 57 13.93 -21.62 9.10
C ALA A 57 13.89 -23.13 9.37
N GLU A 58 13.93 -23.97 8.33
CA GLU A 58 13.99 -25.44 8.45
C GLU A 58 15.30 -25.91 9.10
N ARG A 59 16.41 -25.25 8.82
CA ARG A 59 17.75 -25.56 9.33
C ARG A 59 18.07 -24.95 10.70
N ALA A 60 17.18 -24.12 11.22
CA ALA A 60 17.35 -23.55 12.56
C ALA A 60 17.25 -24.64 13.63
N ALA A 61 18.02 -24.54 14.71
CA ALA A 61 18.05 -25.49 15.83
C ALA A 61 16.67 -25.66 16.49
N GLY A 62 15.77 -24.67 16.37
CA GLY A 62 14.42 -24.71 16.90
C GLY A 62 13.64 -23.44 16.55
N PRO A 63 12.41 -23.29 17.07
CA PRO A 63 11.58 -22.13 16.79
C PRO A 63 12.23 -20.78 17.10
N ARG A 64 12.98 -20.68 18.20
CA ARG A 64 13.72 -19.45 18.55
C ARG A 64 14.77 -19.08 17.50
N GLY A 65 15.53 -20.07 17.00
CA GLY A 65 16.52 -19.83 15.95
C GLY A 65 15.84 -19.43 14.62
N ALA A 66 14.72 -20.06 14.29
CA ALA A 66 13.92 -19.71 13.12
C ALA A 66 13.35 -18.29 13.24
N PHE A 67 12.87 -17.89 14.42
CA PHE A 67 12.42 -16.52 14.68
C PHE A 67 13.49 -15.49 14.29
N TRP A 68 14.72 -15.67 14.76
CA TRP A 68 15.79 -14.72 14.45
C TRP A 68 16.14 -14.70 12.95
N MET A 69 16.07 -15.81 12.24
CA MET A 69 16.25 -15.82 10.79
C MET A 69 15.15 -15.05 10.07
N GLY A 70 13.89 -15.28 10.47
CA GLY A 70 12.75 -14.54 9.94
C GLY A 70 12.80 -13.05 10.28
N TRP A 71 13.14 -12.71 11.52
CA TRP A 71 13.26 -11.33 11.96
C TRP A 71 14.34 -10.56 11.20
N LEU A 72 15.53 -11.15 11.01
CA LEU A 72 16.60 -10.55 10.22
C LEU A 72 16.20 -10.35 8.76
N GLY A 73 15.54 -11.36 8.16
CA GLY A 73 15.00 -11.24 6.82
C GLY A 73 13.95 -10.13 6.72
N GLY A 74 13.02 -10.10 7.67
CA GLY A 74 11.99 -9.06 7.75
C GLY A 74 12.58 -7.67 7.97
N PHE A 75 13.57 -7.54 8.87
CA PHE A 75 14.30 -6.28 9.07
C PHE A 75 14.90 -5.76 7.75
N ALA A 76 15.67 -6.60 7.05
CA ALA A 76 16.29 -6.19 5.79
C ALA A 76 15.25 -5.85 4.72
N TYR A 77 14.17 -6.63 4.64
CA TYR A 77 13.06 -6.37 3.73
C TYR A 77 12.41 -5.02 3.97
N PHE A 78 12.00 -4.74 5.20
CA PHE A 78 11.31 -3.48 5.52
C PHE A 78 12.25 -2.29 5.55
N PHE A 79 13.53 -2.48 5.90
CA PHE A 79 14.51 -1.42 5.81
C PHE A 79 14.68 -0.93 4.36
N ILE A 80 14.85 -1.85 3.41
CA ILE A 80 14.97 -1.49 1.98
C ILE A 80 13.66 -0.96 1.41
N SER A 81 12.52 -1.54 1.82
CA SER A 81 11.20 -1.13 1.31
C SER A 81 10.71 0.19 1.87
N CYS A 82 11.09 0.56 3.12
CA CYS A 82 10.42 1.63 3.86
C CYS A 82 11.39 2.65 4.47
N TRP A 83 12.68 2.67 4.11
CA TRP A 83 13.64 3.65 4.64
C TRP A 83 13.20 5.10 4.40
N TRP A 84 12.42 5.34 3.33
CA TRP A 84 11.84 6.64 2.98
C TRP A 84 10.95 7.24 4.08
N VAL A 85 10.49 6.46 5.06
CA VAL A 85 9.77 7.00 6.23
C VAL A 85 10.62 8.02 6.98
N ALA A 86 11.94 7.95 6.89
CA ALA A 86 12.86 8.94 7.44
C ALA A 86 12.64 10.35 6.85
N GLU A 87 12.25 10.46 5.57
CA GLU A 87 12.06 11.74 4.88
C GLU A 87 11.02 12.63 5.59
N ALA A 88 9.96 12.04 6.15
CA ALA A 88 8.94 12.77 6.88
C ALA A 88 9.50 13.53 8.10
N PHE A 89 10.59 13.05 8.71
CA PHE A 89 11.25 13.69 9.84
C PHE A 89 12.31 14.73 9.42
N LEU A 90 12.71 14.73 8.15
CA LEU A 90 13.64 15.73 7.61
C LEU A 90 12.95 17.05 7.23
N VAL A 91 11.62 17.03 7.06
CA VAL A 91 10.80 18.22 6.75
C VAL A 91 10.97 19.31 7.82
N ASN A 92 11.09 18.93 9.10
CA ASN A 92 11.33 19.86 10.19
C ASN A 92 12.73 19.65 10.77
N PRO A 93 13.67 20.61 10.63
CA PRO A 93 15.04 20.48 11.14
C PRO A 93 15.12 20.10 12.63
N ALA A 94 14.18 20.57 13.46
CA ALA A 94 14.12 20.22 14.88
C ALA A 94 13.81 18.72 15.12
N GLN A 95 13.26 18.02 14.15
CA GLN A 95 12.93 16.59 14.22
C GLN A 95 13.88 15.70 13.41
N ALA A 96 14.81 16.28 12.65
CA ALA A 96 15.73 15.53 11.76
C ALA A 96 16.54 14.45 12.48
N TRP A 97 16.87 14.64 13.76
CA TRP A 97 17.54 13.65 14.58
C TRP A 97 16.73 12.35 14.77
N MET A 98 15.41 12.38 14.57
CA MET A 98 14.51 11.21 14.66
C MET A 98 14.54 10.34 13.39
N ALA A 99 15.01 10.86 12.26
CA ALA A 99 15.02 10.18 10.97
C ALA A 99 15.68 8.79 10.99
N PRO A 100 16.92 8.60 11.53
CA PRO A 100 17.55 7.29 11.61
C PRO A 100 16.79 6.32 12.52
N PHE A 101 16.12 6.81 13.55
CA PHE A 101 15.26 5.99 14.41
C PHE A 101 14.01 5.55 13.67
N ALA A 102 13.35 6.44 12.94
CA ALA A 102 12.18 6.08 12.11
C ALA A 102 12.53 5.03 11.05
N ALA A 103 13.65 5.22 10.33
CA ALA A 103 14.16 4.28 9.34
C ALA A 103 14.51 2.90 9.94
N SER A 104 14.83 2.81 11.23
CA SER A 104 15.29 1.57 11.88
C SER A 104 14.22 0.90 12.72
N LEU A 105 13.50 1.65 13.56
CA LEU A 105 12.51 1.08 14.50
C LEU A 105 11.30 0.49 13.78
N LEU A 106 10.85 1.11 12.68
CA LEU A 106 9.76 0.56 11.89
C LEU A 106 10.12 -0.82 11.32
N PRO A 107 11.25 -1.04 10.61
CA PRO A 107 11.68 -2.37 10.19
C PRO A 107 11.90 -3.36 11.33
N ILE A 108 12.42 -2.92 12.49
CA ILE A 108 12.59 -3.75 13.69
C ILE A 108 11.24 -4.30 14.15
N GLY A 109 10.23 -3.43 14.24
CA GLY A 109 8.87 -3.82 14.64
C GLY A 109 8.18 -4.70 13.61
N LEU A 110 8.22 -4.34 12.33
CA LEU A 110 7.60 -5.11 11.26
C LEU A 110 8.27 -6.47 11.05
N GLY A 111 9.57 -6.58 11.28
CA GLY A 111 10.31 -7.85 11.25
C GLY A 111 9.77 -8.90 12.23
N LEU A 112 9.12 -8.50 13.34
CA LEU A 112 8.51 -9.41 14.30
C LEU A 112 7.45 -10.33 13.67
N PHE A 113 6.71 -9.85 12.69
CA PHE A 113 5.74 -10.66 11.95
C PHE A 113 6.44 -11.78 11.18
N TRP A 114 7.51 -11.49 10.46
CA TRP A 114 8.29 -12.48 9.74
C TRP A 114 8.99 -13.47 10.67
N GLY A 115 9.54 -12.97 11.78
CA GLY A 115 10.11 -13.81 12.85
C GLY A 115 9.08 -14.78 13.41
N THR A 116 7.88 -14.30 13.71
CA THR A 116 6.79 -15.13 14.24
C THR A 116 6.34 -16.18 13.22
N ALA A 117 6.18 -15.79 11.94
CA ALA A 117 5.82 -16.71 10.87
C ALA A 117 6.81 -17.88 10.75
N THR A 118 8.12 -17.58 10.73
CA THR A 118 9.17 -18.61 10.62
C THR A 118 9.30 -19.45 11.89
N ALA A 119 9.08 -18.89 13.07
CA ALA A 119 9.06 -19.62 14.34
C ALA A 119 7.90 -20.65 14.37
N LEU A 120 6.69 -20.20 14.01
CA LEU A 120 5.51 -21.07 13.91
C LEU A 120 5.71 -22.15 12.84
N TYR A 121 6.25 -21.78 11.68
CA TYR A 121 6.59 -22.73 10.62
C TYR A 121 7.54 -23.82 11.16
N ARG A 122 8.63 -23.46 11.84
CA ARG A 122 9.59 -24.40 12.43
C ARG A 122 8.98 -25.27 13.52
N ARG A 123 8.05 -24.72 14.30
CA ARG A 123 7.37 -25.44 15.41
C ARG A 123 6.47 -26.57 14.91
N PHE A 124 5.80 -26.35 13.77
CA PHE A 124 4.80 -27.26 13.23
C PHE A 124 5.20 -27.89 11.89
N LEU A 125 6.49 -27.88 11.56
CA LEU A 125 7.07 -28.25 10.27
C LEU A 125 6.46 -29.53 9.67
N PRO A 126 5.72 -29.43 8.56
CA PRO A 126 5.16 -30.60 7.89
C PRO A 126 6.22 -31.32 7.04
N THR A 127 5.86 -32.49 6.47
CA THR A 127 6.76 -33.26 5.61
C THR A 127 6.38 -33.11 4.13
N GLY A 128 7.35 -33.31 3.22
CA GLY A 128 7.12 -33.36 1.78
C GLY A 128 6.76 -31.99 1.16
N VAL A 129 6.02 -32.04 0.05
CA VAL A 129 5.64 -30.85 -0.76
C VAL A 129 4.72 -29.88 -0.03
N LYS A 130 4.10 -30.30 1.06
CA LYS A 130 3.22 -29.49 1.90
C LYS A 130 3.93 -28.33 2.59
N ARG A 131 5.27 -28.35 2.68
CA ARG A 131 6.08 -27.34 3.37
C ARG A 131 5.88 -25.95 2.79
N ALA A 132 5.93 -25.79 1.48
CA ALA A 132 5.78 -24.50 0.81
C ALA A 132 4.38 -23.90 1.05
N LEU A 133 3.32 -24.73 0.96
CA LEU A 133 1.95 -24.26 1.23
C LEU A 133 1.76 -23.85 2.68
N PHE A 134 2.30 -24.62 3.63
CA PHE A 134 2.22 -24.30 5.05
C PHE A 134 3.03 -23.06 5.41
N PHE A 135 4.23 -22.91 4.82
CA PHE A 135 5.03 -21.70 4.96
C PHE A 135 4.28 -20.47 4.45
N ALA A 136 3.72 -20.55 3.23
CA ALA A 136 2.96 -19.47 2.64
C ALA A 136 1.73 -19.11 3.48
N ALA A 137 1.02 -20.11 4.03
CA ALA A 137 -0.16 -19.86 4.87
C ALA A 137 0.18 -19.08 6.14
N LEU A 138 1.22 -19.52 6.87
CA LEU A 138 1.66 -18.80 8.07
C LEU A 138 2.21 -17.42 7.74
N PHE A 139 3.03 -17.34 6.70
CA PHE A 139 3.66 -16.10 6.29
C PHE A 139 2.62 -15.06 5.88
N CYS A 140 1.68 -15.41 5.01
CA CYS A 140 0.64 -14.50 4.53
C CYS A 140 -0.41 -14.18 5.61
N LEU A 141 -0.68 -15.09 6.54
CA LEU A 141 -1.48 -14.80 7.73
C LEU A 141 -0.84 -13.68 8.56
N LEU A 142 0.46 -13.75 8.83
CA LEU A 142 1.19 -12.72 9.58
C LEU A 142 1.31 -11.41 8.79
N GLU A 143 1.45 -11.47 7.46
CA GLU A 143 1.40 -10.29 6.58
C GLU A 143 0.01 -9.62 6.61
N TRP A 144 -1.06 -10.41 6.59
CA TRP A 144 -2.42 -9.89 6.75
C TRP A 144 -2.61 -9.23 8.13
N LEU A 145 -2.16 -9.89 9.20
CA LEU A 145 -2.18 -9.33 10.54
C LEU A 145 -1.41 -7.99 10.60
N ARG A 146 -0.21 -7.91 10.00
CA ARG A 146 0.56 -6.68 9.88
C ARG A 146 -0.24 -5.54 9.23
N GLY A 147 -1.06 -5.87 8.24
CA GLY A 147 -1.94 -4.91 7.57
C GLY A 147 -3.16 -4.47 8.38
N HIS A 148 -3.47 -5.11 9.54
CA HIS A 148 -4.72 -4.87 10.25
C HIS A 148 -4.57 -4.55 11.75
N VAL A 149 -3.53 -5.08 12.42
CA VAL A 149 -3.30 -4.86 13.87
C VAL A 149 -2.70 -3.47 14.10
N LEU A 150 -3.04 -2.82 15.22
CA LEU A 150 -2.52 -1.48 15.59
C LEU A 150 -2.70 -0.45 14.46
N THR A 151 -3.88 -0.40 13.87
CA THR A 151 -4.27 0.36 12.68
C THR A 151 -3.74 -0.19 11.35
N GLY A 152 -2.77 -1.09 11.38
CA GLY A 152 -2.21 -1.78 10.23
C GLY A 152 -1.14 -0.98 9.47
N PHE A 153 -0.24 -1.70 8.81
CA PHE A 153 0.72 -1.15 7.85
C PHE A 153 0.85 -2.10 6.65
N PRO A 154 -0.11 -2.08 5.70
CA PRO A 154 -0.17 -3.03 4.57
C PRO A 154 0.79 -2.67 3.42
N TRP A 155 1.92 -2.04 3.70
CA TRP A 155 2.89 -1.63 2.69
C TRP A 155 3.62 -2.85 2.11
N ASN A 156 3.73 -2.91 0.77
CA ASN A 156 4.45 -3.94 0.02
C ASN A 156 4.15 -5.39 0.48
N PRO A 157 2.90 -5.88 0.48
CA PRO A 157 2.66 -7.32 0.61
C PRO A 157 3.30 -8.07 -0.56
N ALA A 158 3.70 -9.33 -0.38
CA ALA A 158 4.47 -10.08 -1.38
C ALA A 158 3.86 -10.07 -2.79
N GLY A 159 2.52 -10.07 -2.91
CA GLY A 159 1.82 -9.96 -4.19
C GLY A 159 2.03 -8.63 -4.92
N ALA A 160 2.31 -7.56 -4.19
CA ALA A 160 2.57 -6.25 -4.79
C ALA A 160 3.97 -6.12 -5.42
N SER A 161 4.82 -7.15 -5.35
CA SER A 161 6.06 -7.25 -6.13
C SER A 161 5.80 -7.32 -7.63
N TRP A 162 4.67 -7.88 -8.04
CA TRP A 162 4.21 -7.79 -9.41
C TRP A 162 3.68 -6.38 -9.68
N LYS A 163 4.39 -5.62 -10.52
CA LYS A 163 3.95 -4.26 -10.88
C LYS A 163 2.47 -4.27 -11.29
N ALA A 164 1.66 -3.42 -10.71
CA ALA A 164 0.26 -3.28 -11.09
C ALA A 164 0.12 -3.02 -12.59
N GLY A 165 -0.89 -3.60 -13.21
CA GLY A 165 -1.06 -3.59 -14.66
C GLY A 165 -0.24 -4.64 -15.43
N SER A 166 0.70 -5.36 -14.77
CA SER A 166 1.38 -6.52 -15.36
C SER A 166 0.47 -7.74 -15.43
N ALA A 167 0.87 -8.74 -16.22
CA ALA A 167 0.08 -9.96 -16.36
C ALA A 167 -0.14 -10.66 -15.02
N ALA A 168 0.90 -10.90 -14.23
CA ALA A 168 0.75 -11.60 -12.95
C ALA A 168 -0.13 -10.84 -11.94
N SER A 169 -0.12 -9.50 -11.96
CA SER A 169 -0.94 -8.68 -11.06
C SER A 169 -2.44 -8.89 -11.27
N GLN A 170 -2.86 -9.35 -12.45
CA GLN A 170 -4.26 -9.55 -12.81
C GLN A 170 -4.97 -10.60 -11.93
N PHE A 171 -4.23 -11.50 -11.29
CA PHE A 171 -4.79 -12.44 -10.33
C PHE A 171 -5.44 -11.76 -9.12
N ALA A 172 -5.04 -10.51 -8.83
CA ALA A 172 -5.69 -9.73 -7.78
C ALA A 172 -7.18 -9.46 -8.06
N SER A 173 -7.63 -9.51 -9.31
CA SER A 173 -9.05 -9.46 -9.66
C SER A 173 -9.85 -10.70 -9.22
N VAL A 174 -9.15 -11.79 -8.90
CA VAL A 174 -9.73 -13.06 -8.44
C VAL A 174 -9.68 -13.17 -6.92
N ALA A 175 -8.51 -12.93 -6.31
CA ALA A 175 -8.28 -13.21 -4.90
C ALA A 175 -7.65 -12.04 -4.11
N GLY A 176 -7.61 -10.84 -4.69
CA GLY A 176 -6.99 -9.66 -4.08
C GLY A 176 -5.46 -9.74 -4.00
N VAL A 177 -4.84 -8.67 -3.52
CA VAL A 177 -3.39 -8.61 -3.34
C VAL A 177 -2.89 -9.62 -2.30
N TYR A 178 -3.68 -9.95 -1.29
CA TYR A 178 -3.32 -10.96 -0.28
C TYR A 178 -3.37 -12.39 -0.85
N GLY A 179 -4.37 -12.71 -1.68
CA GLY A 179 -4.42 -13.99 -2.39
C GLY A 179 -3.27 -14.14 -3.38
N LEU A 180 -2.93 -13.06 -4.09
CA LEU A 180 -1.75 -13.00 -4.96
C LEU A 180 -0.46 -13.18 -4.15
N SER A 181 -0.37 -12.61 -2.93
CA SER A 181 0.76 -12.82 -2.01
C SER A 181 0.91 -14.28 -1.63
N PHE A 182 -0.20 -14.96 -1.32
CA PHE A 182 -0.18 -16.39 -0.98
C PHE A 182 0.37 -17.23 -2.14
N VAL A 183 -0.13 -17.03 -3.35
CA VAL A 183 0.33 -17.76 -4.55
C VAL A 183 1.81 -17.47 -4.83
N THR A 184 2.22 -16.22 -4.73
CA THR A 184 3.61 -15.78 -4.96
C THR A 184 4.57 -16.43 -3.96
N VAL A 185 4.26 -16.37 -2.66
CA VAL A 185 5.11 -16.95 -1.60
C VAL A 185 5.13 -18.47 -1.71
N ALA A 186 3.98 -19.13 -1.96
CA ALA A 186 3.92 -20.58 -2.09
C ALA A 186 4.76 -21.08 -3.29
N ALA A 187 4.62 -20.41 -4.43
CA ALA A 187 5.37 -20.75 -5.64
C ALA A 187 6.88 -20.50 -5.47
N ALA A 188 7.27 -19.37 -4.90
CA ALA A 188 8.67 -19.07 -4.62
C ALA A 188 9.27 -20.04 -3.59
N ALA A 189 8.58 -20.31 -2.48
CA ALA A 189 9.02 -21.23 -1.44
C ALA A 189 9.20 -22.67 -1.95
N ALA A 190 8.47 -23.08 -3.02
CA ALA A 190 8.62 -24.39 -3.63
C ALA A 190 10.02 -24.65 -4.24
N PHE A 191 10.84 -23.60 -4.44
CA PHE A 191 12.25 -23.72 -4.82
C PHE A 191 13.17 -24.02 -3.63
N GLY A 192 12.73 -23.77 -2.38
CA GLY A 192 13.54 -24.01 -1.18
C GLY A 192 14.15 -25.40 -1.06
N PRO A 193 13.43 -26.50 -1.38
CA PRO A 193 13.99 -27.85 -1.38
C PRO A 193 15.23 -28.04 -2.25
N LEU A 194 15.44 -27.24 -3.30
CA LEU A 194 16.65 -27.29 -4.13
C LEU A 194 17.93 -26.98 -3.35
N LEU A 195 17.83 -26.19 -2.28
CA LEU A 195 18.93 -25.81 -1.41
C LEU A 195 19.29 -26.90 -0.39
N GLY A 196 18.39 -27.90 -0.21
CA GLY A 196 18.52 -28.93 0.81
C GLY A 196 19.03 -30.29 0.29
N ALA A 197 19.20 -31.24 1.21
CA ALA A 197 19.40 -32.66 0.92
C ALA A 197 18.03 -33.37 0.83
N GLY A 198 17.94 -34.39 0.01
CA GLY A 198 16.72 -35.18 -0.17
C GLY A 198 16.63 -35.79 -1.57
N PRO A 199 15.63 -36.60 -1.86
CA PRO A 199 15.48 -37.24 -3.15
C PRO A 199 15.43 -36.19 -4.28
N ARG A 200 16.34 -36.28 -5.26
CA ARG A 200 16.47 -35.34 -6.37
C ARG A 200 15.14 -35.09 -7.10
N LYS A 201 14.39 -36.19 -7.36
CA LYS A 201 13.08 -36.11 -8.03
C LYS A 201 12.08 -35.26 -7.26
N ALA A 202 12.00 -35.38 -5.93
CA ALA A 202 11.07 -34.61 -5.10
C ALA A 202 11.45 -33.11 -5.07
N ARG A 203 12.76 -32.79 -5.00
CA ARG A 203 13.27 -31.41 -5.02
C ARG A 203 12.98 -30.71 -6.34
N ILE A 204 13.29 -31.40 -7.46
CA ILE A 204 13.01 -30.87 -8.80
C ILE A 204 11.50 -30.77 -9.03
N GLY A 205 10.72 -31.78 -8.63
CA GLY A 205 9.26 -31.75 -8.77
C GLY A 205 8.61 -30.59 -8.04
N ALA A 206 9.07 -30.26 -6.83
CA ALA A 206 8.58 -29.07 -6.10
C ALA A 206 8.90 -27.77 -6.85
N ALA A 207 10.13 -27.60 -7.33
CA ALA A 207 10.55 -26.40 -8.07
C ALA A 207 9.80 -26.28 -9.42
N VAL A 208 9.61 -27.39 -10.13
CA VAL A 208 8.81 -27.42 -11.37
C VAL A 208 7.37 -27.01 -11.09
N LEU A 209 6.75 -27.52 -10.03
CA LEU A 209 5.41 -27.12 -9.64
C LEU A 209 5.33 -25.61 -9.33
N GLY A 210 6.30 -25.08 -8.57
CA GLY A 210 6.39 -23.63 -8.31
C GLY A 210 6.51 -22.82 -9.60
N GLY A 211 7.38 -23.26 -10.53
CA GLY A 211 7.54 -22.64 -11.84
C GLY A 211 6.27 -22.66 -12.68
N LEU A 212 5.54 -23.80 -12.68
CA LEU A 212 4.26 -23.94 -13.39
C LEU A 212 3.18 -23.01 -12.80
N VAL A 213 3.13 -22.85 -11.48
CA VAL A 213 2.21 -21.92 -10.82
C VAL A 213 2.52 -20.46 -11.24
N LEU A 214 3.80 -20.07 -11.25
CA LEU A 214 4.20 -18.74 -11.73
C LEU A 214 3.88 -18.53 -13.22
N ALA A 215 4.12 -19.55 -14.05
CA ALA A 215 3.77 -19.52 -15.46
C ALA A 215 2.25 -19.38 -15.67
N ALA A 216 1.44 -20.15 -14.93
CA ALA A 216 -0.02 -20.08 -14.99
C ALA A 216 -0.54 -18.69 -14.55
N LEU A 217 0.08 -18.10 -13.52
CA LEU A 217 -0.23 -16.74 -13.06
C LEU A 217 0.01 -15.71 -14.18
N VAL A 218 1.17 -15.78 -14.83
CA VAL A 218 1.52 -14.85 -15.93
C VAL A 218 0.64 -15.11 -17.16
N LEU A 219 0.45 -16.35 -17.57
CA LEU A 219 -0.37 -16.70 -18.74
C LEU A 219 -1.83 -16.34 -18.57
N GLY A 220 -2.42 -16.64 -17.40
CA GLY A 220 -3.80 -16.28 -17.09
C GLY A 220 -4.02 -14.77 -17.11
N GLY A 221 -3.08 -14.02 -16.55
CA GLY A 221 -3.14 -12.56 -16.59
C GLY A 221 -2.90 -11.99 -17.99
N ALA A 222 -2.02 -12.60 -18.80
CA ALA A 222 -1.80 -12.19 -20.18
C ALA A 222 -3.07 -12.38 -21.02
N VAL A 223 -3.80 -13.50 -20.82
CA VAL A 223 -5.11 -13.72 -21.47
C VAL A 223 -6.10 -12.63 -21.06
N ARG A 224 -6.20 -12.31 -19.76
CA ARG A 224 -7.09 -11.23 -19.27
C ARG A 224 -6.74 -9.89 -19.91
N LEU A 225 -5.44 -9.54 -19.97
CA LEU A 225 -4.99 -8.28 -20.58
C LEU A 225 -5.17 -8.26 -22.10
N GLY A 226 -5.03 -9.40 -22.77
CA GLY A 226 -5.29 -9.52 -24.20
C GLY A 226 -6.76 -9.29 -24.58
N GLN A 227 -7.69 -9.51 -23.63
CA GLN A 227 -9.12 -9.24 -23.77
C GLN A 227 -9.51 -7.84 -23.28
N ALA A 228 -8.58 -7.10 -22.67
CA ALA A 228 -8.85 -5.80 -22.11
C ALA A 228 -9.14 -4.76 -23.23
N ARG A 229 -10.30 -4.16 -23.16
CA ARG A 229 -10.70 -3.04 -24.02
C ARG A 229 -10.93 -1.82 -23.16
N LEU A 230 -10.12 -0.80 -23.34
CA LEU A 230 -10.29 0.47 -22.65
C LEU A 230 -11.43 1.23 -23.33
N GLU A 231 -12.54 1.38 -22.61
CA GLU A 231 -13.64 2.25 -22.98
C GLU A 231 -13.59 3.52 -22.13
N LEU A 232 -13.88 4.65 -22.72
CA LEU A 232 -13.88 5.94 -22.05
C LEU A 232 -15.31 6.46 -21.88
N THR A 233 -15.53 7.23 -20.81
CA THR A 233 -16.76 8.01 -20.62
C THR A 233 -16.63 9.35 -21.36
N ASP A 234 -17.71 10.14 -21.36
CA ASP A 234 -17.65 11.50 -21.86
C ASP A 234 -17.07 12.49 -20.82
N THR A 235 -17.02 12.10 -19.56
CA THR A 235 -16.48 12.93 -18.45
C THR A 235 -14.98 13.17 -18.63
N VAL A 236 -14.57 14.42 -18.76
CA VAL A 236 -13.18 14.84 -18.84
C VAL A 236 -12.71 15.28 -17.44
N VAL A 237 -11.63 14.69 -16.99
CA VAL A 237 -11.02 14.95 -15.68
C VAL A 237 -9.70 15.67 -15.86
N ARG A 238 -9.51 16.79 -15.17
CA ARG A 238 -8.24 17.48 -14.99
C ARG A 238 -7.63 17.09 -13.64
N ILE A 239 -6.48 16.43 -13.66
CA ILE A 239 -5.68 16.16 -12.47
C ILE A 239 -4.64 17.28 -12.36
N VAL A 240 -4.54 17.93 -11.21
CA VAL A 240 -3.61 19.04 -10.97
C VAL A 240 -2.50 18.58 -10.03
N GLN A 241 -1.25 18.77 -10.46
CA GLN A 241 -0.04 18.60 -9.65
C GLN A 241 0.75 19.91 -9.69
N ALA A 242 0.90 20.57 -8.54
CA ALA A 242 1.51 21.90 -8.46
C ALA A 242 2.99 21.87 -8.08
N ASP A 243 3.57 20.72 -7.83
CA ASP A 243 4.93 20.51 -7.31
C ASP A 243 5.20 21.36 -6.07
N VAL A 244 4.50 21.03 -5.00
CA VAL A 244 4.61 21.72 -3.71
C VAL A 244 5.41 20.88 -2.75
N ASP A 245 6.59 21.34 -2.38
CA ASP A 245 7.44 20.70 -1.39
C ASP A 245 6.87 20.83 0.02
N GLN A 246 6.94 19.77 0.81
CA GLN A 246 6.41 19.74 2.17
C GLN A 246 7.20 20.67 3.11
N GLU A 247 8.50 20.84 2.89
CA GLU A 247 9.38 21.70 3.70
C GLU A 247 9.00 23.19 3.61
N SER A 248 8.85 23.70 2.37
CA SER A 248 8.54 25.11 2.11
C SER A 248 7.07 25.46 2.24
N LYS A 249 6.19 24.45 2.21
CA LYS A 249 4.72 24.62 2.12
C LYS A 249 4.15 25.55 3.20
N TRP A 250 4.68 25.47 4.43
CA TRP A 250 4.11 26.16 5.60
C TRP A 250 4.74 27.52 5.89
N THR A 251 5.57 28.02 5.00
CA THR A 251 6.11 29.37 5.12
C THR A 251 5.08 30.41 4.61
N PRO A 252 4.90 31.54 5.31
CA PRO A 252 3.94 32.59 4.88
C PRO A 252 4.23 33.10 3.47
N GLU A 253 5.51 33.16 3.10
CA GLU A 253 5.98 33.62 1.79
C GLU A 253 5.55 32.70 0.65
N ALA A 254 5.51 31.39 0.89
CA ALA A 254 5.11 30.38 -0.11
C ALA A 254 3.59 30.33 -0.32
N TYR A 255 2.80 30.73 0.68
CA TYR A 255 1.34 30.55 0.69
C TYR A 255 0.66 31.06 -0.57
N ARG A 256 0.86 32.37 -0.88
CA ARG A 256 0.23 32.99 -2.06
C ARG A 256 0.70 32.32 -3.35
N GLY A 257 1.99 32.04 -3.47
CA GLY A 257 2.54 31.35 -4.65
C GLY A 257 1.97 29.95 -4.87
N ILE A 258 1.64 29.24 -3.79
CA ILE A 258 0.97 27.92 -3.86
C ILE A 258 -0.48 28.08 -4.37
N VAL A 259 -1.24 29.02 -3.79
CA VAL A 259 -2.62 29.33 -4.24
C VAL A 259 -2.63 29.70 -5.73
N ASP A 260 -1.78 30.65 -6.12
CA ASP A 260 -1.69 31.13 -7.51
C ASP A 260 -1.33 29.97 -8.47
N ARG A 261 -0.44 29.06 -8.07
CA ARG A 261 -0.03 27.93 -8.88
C ARG A 261 -1.20 26.96 -9.13
N TYR A 262 -1.95 26.60 -8.09
CA TYR A 262 -3.14 25.75 -8.24
C TYR A 262 -4.23 26.43 -9.08
N VAL A 263 -4.49 27.71 -8.85
CA VAL A 263 -5.48 28.50 -9.60
C VAL A 263 -5.09 28.57 -11.09
N ASN A 264 -3.83 28.90 -11.39
CA ASN A 264 -3.32 29.01 -12.76
C ASN A 264 -3.35 27.67 -13.50
N LEU A 265 -2.98 26.56 -12.84
CA LEU A 265 -3.07 25.22 -13.42
C LEU A 265 -4.52 24.81 -13.66
N THR A 266 -5.43 25.19 -12.76
CA THR A 266 -6.87 24.96 -12.90
C THR A 266 -7.44 25.69 -14.11
N ALA A 267 -7.11 26.97 -14.26
CA ALA A 267 -7.58 27.82 -15.35
C ALA A 267 -6.84 27.61 -16.68
N ARG A 268 -5.78 26.76 -16.70
CA ARG A 268 -4.95 26.53 -17.89
C ARG A 268 -5.81 26.03 -19.06
N PRO A 269 -5.75 26.66 -20.25
CA PRO A 269 -6.43 26.15 -21.43
C PRO A 269 -5.95 24.74 -21.77
N GLY A 270 -6.88 23.85 -22.06
CA GLY A 270 -6.64 22.48 -22.53
C GLY A 270 -7.27 22.25 -23.91
N ALA A 271 -6.96 21.13 -24.54
CA ALA A 271 -7.61 20.73 -25.81
C ALA A 271 -9.11 20.46 -25.65
N VAL A 272 -9.54 20.09 -24.45
CA VAL A 272 -10.94 19.87 -24.06
C VAL A 272 -11.17 20.51 -22.70
N THR A 273 -12.30 21.15 -22.52
CA THR A 273 -12.71 21.69 -21.21
C THR A 273 -12.99 20.55 -20.24
N PRO A 274 -12.37 20.51 -19.05
CA PRO A 274 -12.67 19.47 -18.06
C PRO A 274 -14.05 19.68 -17.43
N ASP A 275 -14.74 18.60 -17.13
CA ASP A 275 -15.98 18.60 -16.33
C ASP A 275 -15.68 18.56 -14.84
N LEU A 276 -14.54 17.93 -14.49
CA LEU A 276 -14.10 17.71 -13.12
C LEU A 276 -12.62 18.03 -12.98
N ILE A 277 -12.30 18.78 -11.93
CA ILE A 277 -10.93 19.17 -11.57
C ILE A 277 -10.58 18.48 -10.24
N ILE A 278 -9.35 17.97 -10.09
CA ILE A 278 -8.93 17.29 -8.88
C ILE A 278 -7.61 17.87 -8.39
N TRP A 279 -7.66 18.48 -7.20
CA TRP A 279 -6.50 18.87 -6.42
C TRP A 279 -6.16 17.79 -5.38
N PRO A 280 -4.89 17.66 -4.98
CA PRO A 280 -4.45 16.61 -4.07
C PRO A 280 -4.88 16.84 -2.61
N GLU A 281 -4.48 15.89 -1.75
CA GLU A 281 -4.58 15.99 -0.30
C GLU A 281 -3.76 17.17 0.22
N GLY A 282 -4.39 17.96 1.10
CA GLY A 282 -3.75 19.12 1.70
C GLY A 282 -3.21 20.08 0.64
N ALA A 283 -3.94 20.37 -0.42
CA ALA A 283 -3.49 21.19 -1.54
C ALA A 283 -2.95 22.56 -1.08
N LEU A 284 -3.65 23.20 -0.15
CA LEU A 284 -3.26 24.49 0.40
C LEU A 284 -2.78 24.35 1.86
N PRO A 285 -1.82 25.18 2.32
CA PRO A 285 -1.41 25.24 3.72
C PRO A 285 -2.40 26.08 4.56
N ALA A 286 -3.67 25.75 4.48
CA ALA A 286 -4.77 26.40 5.20
C ALA A 286 -5.88 25.38 5.48
N SER A 287 -6.69 25.63 6.49
CA SER A 287 -7.89 24.86 6.75
C SER A 287 -9.05 25.29 5.86
N ALA A 288 -9.99 24.38 5.61
CA ALA A 288 -11.22 24.70 4.89
C ALA A 288 -12.01 25.84 5.56
N ASN A 289 -11.95 25.93 6.90
CA ASN A 289 -12.57 27.01 7.66
C ASN A 289 -11.99 28.40 7.31
N GLN A 290 -10.70 28.45 6.97
CA GLN A 290 -10.04 29.68 6.51
C GLN A 290 -10.30 29.95 5.03
N VAL A 291 -10.09 28.91 4.17
CA VAL A 291 -10.26 29.04 2.72
C VAL A 291 -11.69 29.41 2.33
N PHE A 292 -12.70 28.88 3.01
CA PHE A 292 -14.11 29.15 2.72
C PHE A 292 -14.77 30.12 3.71
N ALA A 293 -13.97 30.91 4.43
CA ALA A 293 -14.51 32.01 5.25
C ALA A 293 -15.21 33.04 4.36
N PRO A 294 -16.27 33.69 4.86
CA PRO A 294 -16.91 34.78 4.11
C PRO A 294 -15.92 35.88 3.70
N GLY A 295 -15.88 36.25 2.41
CA GLY A 295 -14.96 37.23 1.86
C GLY A 295 -13.51 36.76 1.69
N SER A 296 -13.27 35.43 1.69
CA SER A 296 -11.95 34.85 1.44
C SER A 296 -11.49 35.10 0.01
N ALA A 297 -10.32 35.73 -0.13
CA ALA A 297 -9.69 35.94 -1.44
C ALA A 297 -9.35 34.66 -2.15
N GLU A 298 -9.03 33.57 -1.39
CA GLU A 298 -8.76 32.23 -1.89
C GLU A 298 -10.01 31.62 -2.50
N ALA A 299 -11.15 31.69 -1.80
CA ALA A 299 -12.43 31.17 -2.32
C ALA A 299 -12.82 31.88 -3.62
N GLU A 300 -12.64 33.24 -3.68
CA GLU A 300 -12.90 34.02 -4.89
C GLU A 300 -11.92 33.64 -6.03
N ALA A 301 -10.64 33.45 -5.74
CA ALA A 301 -9.66 33.06 -6.74
C ALA A 301 -9.96 31.65 -7.31
N ILE A 302 -10.34 30.70 -6.45
CA ILE A 302 -10.76 29.36 -6.86
C ILE A 302 -12.04 29.42 -7.69
N ALA A 303 -13.05 30.22 -7.27
CA ALA A 303 -14.31 30.37 -8.01
C ALA A 303 -14.07 30.94 -9.41
N ARG A 304 -13.15 31.89 -9.57
CA ARG A 304 -12.79 32.43 -10.91
C ARG A 304 -12.07 31.42 -11.80
N ALA A 305 -11.41 30.41 -11.24
CA ALA A 305 -10.67 29.39 -11.98
C ALA A 305 -11.56 28.20 -12.38
N VAL A 306 -12.59 27.90 -11.60
CA VAL A 306 -13.58 26.85 -11.86
C VAL A 306 -14.73 27.46 -12.65
N GLN A 307 -15.05 26.91 -13.82
CA GLN A 307 -16.11 27.44 -14.68
C GLN A 307 -17.49 26.93 -14.24
N PRO A 308 -18.57 27.66 -14.54
CA PRO A 308 -19.94 27.20 -14.28
C PRO A 308 -20.20 25.79 -14.87
N GLY A 309 -20.75 24.91 -14.04
CA GLY A 309 -21.00 23.52 -14.41
C GLY A 309 -19.85 22.56 -14.15
N GLN A 310 -18.65 23.04 -13.83
CA GLN A 310 -17.53 22.20 -13.39
C GLN A 310 -17.64 21.85 -11.91
N SER A 311 -17.08 20.70 -11.54
CA SER A 311 -16.84 20.31 -10.15
C SER A 311 -15.36 20.34 -9.83
N LEU A 312 -15.01 20.72 -8.60
CA LEU A 312 -13.65 20.67 -8.06
C LEU A 312 -13.63 19.73 -6.85
N ILE A 313 -12.76 18.72 -6.89
CA ILE A 313 -12.40 17.92 -5.72
C ILE A 313 -11.09 18.47 -5.17
N MET A 314 -11.02 18.71 -3.85
CA MET A 314 -9.78 19.14 -3.20
C MET A 314 -9.66 18.61 -1.77
N GLY A 315 -8.41 18.36 -1.35
CA GLY A 315 -8.09 17.95 0.02
C GLY A 315 -7.67 19.14 0.89
N LEU A 316 -8.33 19.32 2.02
CA LEU A 316 -7.98 20.30 3.06
C LEU A 316 -8.22 19.71 4.45
N SER A 317 -7.53 20.26 5.47
CA SER A 317 -7.94 20.03 6.85
C SER A 317 -9.19 20.86 7.17
N ARG A 318 -10.03 20.39 8.10
CA ARG A 318 -11.14 21.17 8.65
C ARG A 318 -11.27 21.01 10.16
N GLY A 319 -11.69 22.07 10.83
CA GLY A 319 -12.09 22.03 12.23
C GLY A 319 -13.61 22.01 12.36
N LEU A 320 -14.11 21.20 13.29
CA LEU A 320 -15.51 21.14 13.67
C LEU A 320 -15.60 21.39 15.19
N ALA A 321 -16.36 22.42 15.59
CA ALA A 321 -16.59 22.69 16.99
C ALA A 321 -17.19 21.47 17.68
N ASP A 322 -16.58 21.04 18.78
CA ASP A 322 -17.03 19.95 19.62
C ASP A 322 -16.65 20.26 21.07
N PRO A 323 -17.60 20.75 21.90
CA PRO A 323 -17.31 21.09 23.30
C PRO A 323 -16.81 19.92 24.15
N ALA A 324 -17.04 18.68 23.71
CA ALA A 324 -16.54 17.49 24.39
C ALA A 324 -15.10 17.12 24.02
N ALA A 325 -14.54 17.74 22.97
CA ALA A 325 -13.15 17.51 22.58
C ALA A 325 -12.18 18.33 23.47
N PRO A 326 -10.93 17.85 23.69
CA PRO A 326 -9.96 18.51 24.56
C PRO A 326 -9.71 20.01 24.24
N GLU A 327 -9.72 20.37 22.97
CA GLU A 327 -9.49 21.75 22.49
C GLU A 327 -10.79 22.45 22.04
N GLY A 328 -11.96 21.91 22.46
CA GLY A 328 -13.26 22.44 22.03
C GLY A 328 -13.58 22.22 20.55
N ALA A 329 -12.73 21.48 19.82
CA ALA A 329 -12.90 21.17 18.42
C ALA A 329 -12.26 19.83 18.05
N ARG A 330 -12.81 19.18 17.02
CA ARG A 330 -12.18 18.07 16.33
C ARG A 330 -11.66 18.52 14.98
N TYR A 331 -10.53 17.95 14.58
CA TYR A 331 -9.91 18.25 13.29
C TYR A 331 -9.91 17.00 12.42
N PHE A 332 -10.16 17.19 11.12
CA PHE A 332 -10.24 16.12 10.14
C PHE A 332 -9.37 16.46 8.93
N ASN A 333 -8.78 15.43 8.34
CA ASN A 333 -8.22 15.49 7.00
C ASN A 333 -9.35 15.12 6.03
N SER A 334 -9.73 16.03 5.15
CA SER A 334 -11.01 15.94 4.41
C SER A 334 -10.83 16.16 2.92
N LEU A 335 -11.65 15.45 2.14
CA LEU A 335 -11.89 15.69 0.73
C LEU A 335 -13.20 16.45 0.58
N PHE A 336 -13.16 17.58 -0.15
CA PHE A 336 -14.30 18.40 -0.47
C PHE A 336 -14.68 18.24 -1.94
N VAL A 337 -15.97 18.17 -2.23
CA VAL A 337 -16.53 18.33 -3.57
C VAL A 337 -17.18 19.70 -3.63
N LEU A 338 -16.71 20.53 -4.53
CA LEU A 338 -17.18 21.89 -4.75
C LEU A 338 -17.79 22.00 -6.14
N THR A 339 -18.83 22.81 -6.26
CA THR A 339 -19.44 23.16 -7.55
C THR A 339 -19.54 24.67 -7.67
N ASP A 340 -19.22 25.18 -8.84
CA ASP A 340 -19.47 26.60 -9.13
C ASP A 340 -20.95 26.82 -9.41
N GLN A 341 -21.54 27.81 -8.71
CA GLN A 341 -22.94 28.24 -8.83
C GLN A 341 -23.06 29.59 -9.55
N GLY A 342 -22.04 29.98 -10.33
CA GLY A 342 -21.98 31.28 -10.97
C GLY A 342 -21.91 32.41 -9.95
N ASP A 343 -22.84 33.37 -10.01
CA ASP A 343 -22.85 34.54 -9.11
C ASP A 343 -22.94 34.21 -7.62
N ALA A 344 -23.40 33.00 -7.27
CA ALA A 344 -23.45 32.52 -5.89
C ALA A 344 -22.11 31.94 -5.38
N GLY A 345 -21.10 31.87 -6.26
CA GLY A 345 -19.76 31.35 -5.92
C GLY A 345 -19.71 29.83 -5.73
N LEU A 346 -18.70 29.36 -5.00
CA LEU A 346 -18.47 27.94 -4.76
C LEU A 346 -19.42 27.39 -3.69
N ARG A 347 -20.09 26.29 -4.01
CA ARG A 347 -20.89 25.51 -3.06
C ARG A 347 -20.20 24.21 -2.72
N ILE A 348 -20.11 23.87 -1.44
CA ILE A 348 -19.72 22.54 -0.96
C ILE A 348 -20.89 21.59 -1.20
N SER A 349 -20.73 20.64 -2.12
CA SER A 349 -21.74 19.61 -2.45
C SER A 349 -21.48 18.26 -1.80
N GLY A 350 -20.25 18.01 -1.32
CA GLY A 350 -19.90 16.79 -0.61
C GLY A 350 -18.65 16.96 0.25
N VAL A 351 -18.57 16.20 1.35
CA VAL A 351 -17.38 16.13 2.21
C VAL A 351 -17.16 14.69 2.62
N TYR A 352 -15.92 14.24 2.54
CA TYR A 352 -15.47 12.97 3.08
C TYR A 352 -14.30 13.18 4.02
N ASP A 353 -14.40 12.72 5.27
CA ASP A 353 -13.35 12.78 6.27
C ASP A 353 -12.57 11.46 6.28
N LYS A 354 -11.26 11.55 6.28
CA LYS A 354 -10.36 10.39 6.26
C LYS A 354 -10.64 9.44 7.42
N TYR A 355 -10.89 8.19 7.08
CA TYR A 355 -11.18 7.13 8.05
C TYR A 355 -9.90 6.49 8.62
N ARG A 356 -8.94 6.13 7.74
CA ARG A 356 -7.67 5.51 8.14
C ARG A 356 -6.57 6.54 8.25
N LEU A 357 -6.30 6.94 9.46
CA LEU A 357 -5.23 7.90 9.78
C LEU A 357 -3.86 7.24 9.80
N VAL A 358 -2.83 8.01 9.45
CA VAL A 358 -1.42 7.59 9.47
C VAL A 358 -0.90 7.68 10.90
N PRO A 359 -0.47 6.54 11.51
CA PRO A 359 0.16 6.57 12.83
C PRO A 359 1.41 7.46 12.83
N PHE A 360 1.61 8.23 13.91
CA PHE A 360 2.67 9.23 14.10
C PHE A 360 2.61 10.43 13.13
N GLY A 361 1.98 10.28 11.96
CA GLY A 361 1.77 11.35 11.01
C GLY A 361 0.56 12.22 11.38
N GLU A 362 -0.59 11.60 11.56
CA GLU A 362 -1.88 12.27 11.75
C GLU A 362 -2.44 12.12 13.16
N TYR A 363 -2.01 11.11 13.87
CA TYR A 363 -2.32 10.91 15.29
C TYR A 363 -1.18 10.17 15.99
N LEU A 364 -1.12 10.32 17.32
CA LEU A 364 -0.10 9.66 18.14
C LEU A 364 -0.68 8.39 18.78
N PRO A 365 -0.23 7.17 18.36
CA PRO A 365 -0.63 5.95 19.04
C PRO A 365 -0.25 6.00 20.52
N ALA A 366 -1.17 5.63 21.43
CA ALA A 366 -0.98 5.77 22.87
C ALA A 366 -0.58 7.20 23.31
N GLY A 367 -1.25 8.23 22.74
CA GLY A 367 -0.91 9.64 22.86
C GLY A 367 -0.65 10.13 24.29
N GLY A 368 -1.36 9.60 25.29
CA GLY A 368 -1.11 9.94 26.70
C GLY A 368 0.30 9.56 27.18
N LEU A 369 0.82 8.39 26.79
CA LEU A 369 2.16 7.91 27.17
C LEU A 369 3.25 8.62 26.39
N LEU A 370 3.13 8.65 25.07
CA LEU A 370 4.14 9.25 24.19
C LEU A 370 4.16 10.77 24.30
N GLY A 371 3.01 11.40 24.49
CA GLY A 371 2.90 12.84 24.76
C GLY A 371 3.59 13.24 26.06
N ALA A 372 3.50 12.42 27.12
CA ALA A 372 4.26 12.64 28.35
C ALA A 372 5.79 12.59 28.17
N LEU A 373 6.26 11.89 27.12
CA LEU A 373 7.67 11.84 26.70
C LEU A 373 8.05 12.96 25.71
N GLY A 374 7.14 13.91 25.44
CA GLY A 374 7.39 15.03 24.53
C GLY A 374 7.29 14.67 23.03
N VAL A 375 6.83 13.48 22.70
CA VAL A 375 6.61 13.08 21.30
C VAL A 375 5.27 13.65 20.82
N ARG A 376 5.27 14.29 19.64
CA ARG A 376 4.06 14.81 18.98
C ARG A 376 3.91 14.18 17.60
N SER A 377 2.68 14.14 17.08
CA SER A 377 2.41 13.79 15.68
C SER A 377 3.01 14.82 14.72
N LEU A 378 3.23 14.46 13.47
CA LEU A 378 3.80 15.33 12.44
C LEU A 378 2.77 16.34 11.87
N THR A 379 1.54 16.29 12.34
CA THR A 379 0.50 17.24 11.91
C THR A 379 0.82 18.67 12.34
N HIS A 380 0.45 19.64 11.51
CA HIS A 380 0.53 21.07 11.81
C HIS A 380 -0.73 21.60 12.51
N MET A 381 -1.63 20.71 12.91
CA MET A 381 -2.83 21.06 13.67
C MET A 381 -2.54 21.15 15.18
N PRO A 382 -3.35 21.89 15.96
CA PRO A 382 -3.18 22.00 17.41
C PRO A 382 -3.24 20.66 18.14
N VAL A 383 -4.04 19.73 17.60
CA VAL A 383 -4.24 18.36 18.12
C VAL A 383 -4.25 17.35 16.97
N ASP A 384 -4.17 16.07 17.32
CA ASP A 384 -4.27 14.97 16.38
C ASP A 384 -5.58 15.01 15.56
N PHE A 385 -5.54 14.51 14.32
CA PHE A 385 -6.75 14.35 13.53
C PHE A 385 -7.68 13.29 14.13
N SER A 386 -8.97 13.51 13.96
CA SER A 386 -10.04 12.56 14.28
C SER A 386 -10.38 11.70 13.05
N PRO A 387 -10.63 10.40 13.23
CA PRO A 387 -11.07 9.56 12.12
C PRO A 387 -12.50 9.91 11.70
N GLY A 388 -12.73 9.94 10.39
CA GLY A 388 -14.06 10.02 9.80
C GLY A 388 -14.79 8.67 9.77
N PRO A 389 -15.98 8.60 9.16
CA PRO A 389 -16.69 7.35 8.92
C PRO A 389 -15.97 6.51 7.85
N ARG A 390 -16.29 5.20 7.82
CA ARG A 390 -15.76 4.32 6.77
C ARG A 390 -16.06 4.88 5.38
N PRO A 391 -15.11 4.80 4.41
CA PRO A 391 -15.32 5.30 3.06
C PRO A 391 -16.59 4.73 2.41
N ALA A 392 -17.41 5.61 1.88
CA ALA A 392 -18.59 5.29 1.09
C ALA A 392 -18.59 6.11 -0.20
N PRO A 393 -19.24 5.64 -1.28
CA PRO A 393 -19.35 6.42 -2.50
C PRO A 393 -20.00 7.79 -2.28
N ILE A 394 -19.45 8.82 -2.92
CA ILE A 394 -19.95 10.18 -2.87
C ILE A 394 -20.45 10.64 -4.25
N ASP A 395 -21.47 11.48 -4.23
CA ASP A 395 -21.99 12.13 -5.43
C ASP A 395 -21.07 13.27 -5.87
N ILE A 396 -20.79 13.33 -7.17
CA ILE A 396 -20.03 14.39 -7.79
C ILE A 396 -20.87 14.97 -8.91
N PRO A 397 -21.37 16.20 -8.79
CA PRO A 397 -22.14 16.82 -9.85
C PRO A 397 -21.39 16.81 -11.18
N GLY A 398 -22.06 16.39 -12.26
CA GLY A 398 -21.45 16.29 -13.59
C GLY A 398 -20.56 15.06 -13.83
N ALA A 399 -20.40 14.16 -12.85
CA ALA A 399 -19.59 12.95 -12.98
C ALA A 399 -20.28 11.74 -12.30
N PRO A 400 -19.89 10.50 -12.63
CA PRO A 400 -20.35 9.33 -11.89
C PRO A 400 -19.93 9.38 -10.42
N GLN A 401 -20.69 8.71 -9.53
CA GLN A 401 -20.31 8.54 -8.12
C GLN A 401 -18.88 8.00 -8.00
N ALA A 402 -18.10 8.56 -7.08
CA ALA A 402 -16.74 8.15 -6.80
C ALA A 402 -16.58 7.51 -5.42
N GLN A 403 -15.69 6.52 -5.30
CA GLN A 403 -15.17 6.08 -4.03
C GLN A 403 -14.02 7.00 -3.61
N PRO A 404 -14.17 7.80 -2.54
CA PRO A 404 -13.06 8.61 -2.04
C PRO A 404 -12.08 7.73 -1.26
N LEU A 405 -10.79 7.94 -1.51
CA LEU A 405 -9.68 7.39 -0.73
C LEU A 405 -8.63 8.50 -0.55
N ILE A 406 -8.34 8.84 0.70
CA ILE A 406 -7.32 9.84 1.02
C ILE A 406 -6.01 9.12 1.38
N CYS A 407 -4.97 9.31 0.54
CA CYS A 407 -3.58 8.91 0.79
C CYS A 407 -3.46 7.42 1.21
N TYR A 408 -3.10 7.21 2.46
CA TYR A 408 -2.88 5.91 3.11
C TYR A 408 -4.04 4.91 2.94
N GLU A 409 -5.25 5.39 2.74
CA GLU A 409 -6.44 4.54 2.54
C GLU A 409 -6.36 3.70 1.26
N SER A 410 -5.64 4.17 0.24
CA SER A 410 -5.44 3.43 -1.00
C SER A 410 -4.63 2.14 -0.83
N LEU A 411 -3.94 1.98 0.31
CA LEU A 411 -3.21 0.76 0.65
C LEU A 411 -4.15 -0.39 1.05
N TYR A 412 -5.34 -0.06 1.57
CA TYR A 412 -6.26 -1.04 2.16
C TYR A 412 -7.25 -1.59 1.13
N PRO A 413 -7.25 -2.90 0.87
CA PRO A 413 -8.32 -3.53 0.12
C PRO A 413 -9.66 -3.46 0.87
N GLY A 414 -10.77 -3.56 0.15
CA GLY A 414 -12.09 -3.75 0.74
C GLY A 414 -12.81 -2.48 1.22
N PHE A 415 -12.33 -1.29 0.86
CA PHE A 415 -13.08 -0.05 1.12
C PHE A 415 -14.13 0.27 0.04
N THR A 416 -14.03 -0.34 -1.11
CA THR A 416 -14.95 -0.10 -2.24
C THR A 416 -16.06 -1.13 -2.25
N PRO A 417 -17.36 -0.74 -2.29
CA PRO A 417 -18.47 -1.67 -2.41
C PRO A 417 -18.40 -2.53 -3.68
N GLY A 418 -18.65 -3.82 -3.53
CA GLY A 418 -18.53 -4.76 -4.65
C GLY A 418 -19.74 -4.79 -5.57
N SER A 419 -20.97 -4.63 -5.06
CA SER A 419 -22.19 -4.80 -5.82
C SER A 419 -23.20 -3.69 -5.55
N SER A 420 -23.87 -3.69 -4.41
CA SER A 420 -24.85 -2.66 -4.07
C SER A 420 -24.15 -1.33 -3.79
N GLY A 421 -24.58 -0.27 -4.46
CA GLY A 421 -23.98 1.06 -4.33
C GLY A 421 -22.55 1.15 -4.89
N ARG A 422 -22.20 0.32 -5.90
CA ARG A 422 -20.89 0.35 -6.53
C ARG A 422 -20.67 1.68 -7.25
N PRO A 423 -19.58 2.41 -6.93
CA PRO A 423 -19.24 3.66 -7.63
C PRO A 423 -18.78 3.41 -9.07
N GLY A 424 -18.70 4.46 -9.86
CA GLY A 424 -18.15 4.41 -11.22
C GLY A 424 -16.62 4.39 -11.28
N TRP A 425 -15.94 4.93 -10.25
CA TRP A 425 -14.49 5.10 -10.20
C TRP A 425 -14.02 5.37 -8.77
N ILE A 426 -12.70 5.40 -8.59
CA ILE A 426 -12.04 5.72 -7.33
C ILE A 426 -11.30 7.04 -7.49
N VAL A 427 -11.54 8.01 -6.61
CA VAL A 427 -10.71 9.21 -6.48
C VAL A 427 -9.72 8.99 -5.34
N ASN A 428 -8.43 9.08 -5.65
CA ASN A 428 -7.36 9.00 -4.67
C ASN A 428 -6.59 10.32 -4.63
N ILE A 429 -6.88 11.16 -3.67
CA ILE A 429 -6.06 12.32 -3.36
C ILE A 429 -5.00 11.92 -2.32
N SER A 430 -3.76 12.31 -2.54
CA SER A 430 -2.64 11.88 -1.70
C SER A 430 -1.61 12.98 -1.52
N ASN A 431 -0.86 12.94 -0.42
CA ASN A 431 0.28 13.82 -0.20
C ASN A 431 1.58 13.00 -0.11
N ASP A 432 2.14 12.67 -1.27
CA ASP A 432 3.39 11.91 -1.36
C ASP A 432 4.64 12.76 -1.11
N ALA A 433 4.50 14.08 -0.89
CA ALA A 433 5.61 14.98 -0.55
C ALA A 433 6.35 14.53 0.74
N TRP A 434 5.65 13.83 1.65
CA TRP A 434 6.23 13.25 2.85
C TRP A 434 7.27 12.16 2.60
N PHE A 435 7.29 11.57 1.40
CA PHE A 435 8.17 10.46 1.04
C PHE A 435 9.43 10.92 0.30
N GLY A 436 9.54 12.23 0.01
CA GLY A 436 10.64 12.78 -0.75
C GLY A 436 10.77 12.17 -2.17
N ARG A 437 11.90 12.40 -2.82
CA ARG A 437 12.20 11.82 -4.14
C ARG A 437 12.81 10.42 -4.00
N THR A 438 12.08 9.52 -3.38
CA THR A 438 12.51 8.16 -3.04
C THR A 438 11.68 7.09 -3.76
N SER A 439 11.77 5.84 -3.32
CA SER A 439 10.92 4.74 -3.81
C SER A 439 9.46 4.84 -3.31
N GLY A 440 9.19 5.63 -2.26
CA GLY A 440 7.89 5.75 -1.61
C GLY A 440 6.75 6.09 -2.57
N PRO A 441 6.82 7.19 -3.35
CA PRO A 441 5.75 7.60 -4.28
C PRO A 441 5.41 6.53 -5.32
N ILE A 442 6.44 5.85 -5.88
CA ILE A 442 6.24 4.79 -6.90
C ILE A 442 5.61 3.55 -6.28
N GLN A 443 6.01 3.18 -5.06
CA GLN A 443 5.40 2.07 -4.32
C GLN A 443 3.95 2.38 -3.96
N HIS A 444 3.67 3.62 -3.55
CA HIS A 444 2.32 4.07 -3.23
C HIS A 444 1.39 4.04 -4.45
N LEU A 445 1.85 4.55 -5.60
CA LEU A 445 1.13 4.40 -6.87
C LEU A 445 0.83 2.94 -7.19
N ASN A 446 1.83 2.06 -7.05
CA ASN A 446 1.66 0.63 -7.34
C ASN A 446 0.56 0.02 -6.47
N LEU A 447 0.55 0.32 -5.17
CA LEU A 447 -0.44 -0.18 -4.22
C LEU A 447 -1.85 0.40 -4.49
N ALA A 448 -1.95 1.69 -4.80
CA ALA A 448 -3.21 2.32 -5.20
C ALA A 448 -3.78 1.71 -6.50
N SER A 449 -2.90 1.39 -7.46
CA SER A 449 -3.30 0.77 -8.73
C SER A 449 -3.86 -0.65 -8.57
N TYR A 450 -3.50 -1.37 -7.50
CA TYR A 450 -4.13 -2.65 -7.17
C TYR A 450 -5.62 -2.52 -6.86
N ARG A 451 -6.05 -1.37 -6.33
CA ARG A 451 -7.50 -1.12 -6.08
C ARG A 451 -8.30 -1.18 -7.38
N ALA A 452 -7.70 -0.70 -8.48
CA ALA A 452 -8.34 -0.81 -9.80
C ALA A 452 -8.50 -2.28 -10.23
N ILE A 453 -7.44 -3.10 -10.12
CA ILE A 453 -7.47 -4.52 -10.51
C ILE A 453 -8.50 -5.29 -9.69
N GLU A 454 -8.50 -5.06 -8.37
CA GLU A 454 -9.36 -5.75 -7.40
C GLU A 454 -10.84 -5.45 -7.61
N THR A 455 -11.18 -4.20 -7.93
CA THR A 455 -12.58 -3.76 -8.03
C THR A 455 -13.11 -3.69 -9.46
N GLY A 456 -12.20 -3.62 -10.44
CA GLY A 456 -12.58 -3.34 -11.84
C GLY A 456 -13.01 -1.89 -12.07
N LEU A 457 -12.60 -0.96 -11.19
CA LEU A 457 -12.86 0.47 -11.29
C LEU A 457 -11.60 1.21 -11.73
N PRO A 458 -11.69 2.25 -12.55
CA PRO A 458 -10.54 3.13 -12.77
C PRO A 458 -10.20 3.91 -11.50
N VAL A 459 -8.93 4.30 -11.36
CA VAL A 459 -8.45 5.15 -10.27
C VAL A 459 -7.89 6.44 -10.85
N VAL A 460 -8.37 7.56 -10.34
CA VAL A 460 -7.81 8.88 -10.63
C VAL A 460 -7.03 9.34 -9.39
N ARG A 461 -5.71 9.50 -9.56
CA ARG A 461 -4.82 9.84 -8.47
C ARG A 461 -4.22 11.22 -8.68
N SER A 462 -4.32 12.09 -7.66
CA SER A 462 -3.71 13.43 -7.61
C SER A 462 -2.80 13.55 -6.40
N THR A 463 -1.59 14.10 -6.60
CA THR A 463 -0.58 14.37 -5.55
C THR A 463 -0.02 15.78 -5.71
N PRO A 464 0.42 16.48 -4.61
CA PRO A 464 1.02 17.81 -4.72
C PRO A 464 2.39 17.77 -5.39
N THR A 465 3.20 16.80 -5.03
CA THR A 465 4.38 16.27 -5.70
C THR A 465 4.44 14.78 -5.39
N GLY A 466 4.83 13.96 -6.34
CA GLY A 466 4.72 12.50 -6.28
C GLY A 466 4.30 11.98 -7.62
N VAL A 467 3.48 10.92 -7.66
CA VAL A 467 2.97 10.40 -8.93
C VAL A 467 1.47 10.60 -9.05
N SER A 468 1.07 11.56 -9.87
CA SER A 468 -0.33 11.73 -10.30
C SER A 468 -0.58 10.93 -11.56
N ALA A 469 -1.73 10.25 -11.67
CA ALA A 469 -2.01 9.40 -12.82
C ALA A 469 -3.51 9.10 -13.01
N MET A 470 -3.89 8.87 -14.28
CA MET A 470 -5.12 8.19 -14.66
C MET A 470 -4.82 6.69 -14.82
N ILE A 471 -5.53 5.84 -14.08
CA ILE A 471 -5.29 4.39 -14.01
C ILE A 471 -6.55 3.66 -14.49
N ASP A 472 -6.38 2.73 -15.43
CA ASP A 472 -7.48 1.94 -15.97
C ASP A 472 -7.92 0.79 -15.02
N PRO A 473 -9.06 0.13 -15.28
CA PRO A 473 -9.56 -0.97 -14.44
C PRO A 473 -8.65 -2.21 -14.35
N TRP A 474 -7.61 -2.30 -15.16
CA TRP A 474 -6.59 -3.36 -15.11
C TRP A 474 -5.32 -2.92 -14.38
N GLY A 475 -5.32 -1.72 -13.78
CA GLY A 475 -4.21 -1.19 -13.00
C GLY A 475 -3.08 -0.59 -13.84
N ARG A 476 -3.31 -0.30 -15.12
CA ARG A 476 -2.33 0.33 -16.02
C ARG A 476 -2.53 1.84 -16.02
N VAL A 477 -1.46 2.60 -16.07
CA VAL A 477 -1.54 4.02 -16.42
C VAL A 477 -2.05 4.15 -17.86
N VAL A 478 -3.01 5.03 -18.08
CA VAL A 478 -3.63 5.25 -19.39
C VAL A 478 -2.68 6.08 -20.26
N GLY A 479 -2.09 5.46 -21.29
CA GLY A 479 -1.18 6.15 -22.20
C GLY A 479 -0.04 6.85 -21.47
N ASP A 480 0.11 8.15 -21.70
CA ASP A 480 1.07 9.06 -21.07
C ASP A 480 0.47 9.90 -19.92
N GLN A 481 -0.74 9.55 -19.46
CA GLN A 481 -1.49 10.29 -18.43
C GLN A 481 -0.88 10.11 -17.03
N ARG A 482 0.34 10.63 -16.85
CA ARG A 482 1.12 10.54 -15.63
C ARG A 482 2.01 11.78 -15.47
N LEU A 483 2.16 12.26 -14.24
CA LEU A 483 3.17 13.24 -13.83
C LEU A 483 4.07 12.59 -12.78
N GLU A 484 5.37 12.88 -12.87
CA GLU A 484 6.40 12.34 -11.98
C GLU A 484 6.66 13.25 -10.77
N PRO A 485 7.34 12.76 -9.72
CA PRO A 485 7.78 13.61 -8.61
C PRO A 485 8.68 14.76 -9.10
N GLY A 486 8.34 15.98 -8.68
CA GLY A 486 9.07 17.19 -9.10
C GLY A 486 8.56 17.82 -10.39
N GLU A 487 7.49 17.29 -10.98
CA GLU A 487 6.83 17.90 -12.13
C GLU A 487 5.61 18.74 -11.68
N SER A 488 5.45 19.91 -12.30
CA SER A 488 4.25 20.74 -12.16
C SER A 488 3.46 20.75 -13.46
N GLY A 489 2.17 20.42 -13.40
CA GLY A 489 1.36 20.34 -14.60
C GLY A 489 -0.07 19.88 -14.36
N VAL A 490 -0.76 19.60 -15.46
CA VAL A 490 -2.11 19.04 -15.48
C VAL A 490 -2.15 17.82 -16.41
N ILE A 491 -3.03 16.89 -16.07
CA ILE A 491 -3.43 15.76 -16.93
C ILE A 491 -4.90 15.98 -17.28
N ASP A 492 -5.21 16.22 -18.54
CA ASP A 492 -6.57 16.28 -19.05
C ASP A 492 -6.89 14.96 -19.78
N ALA A 493 -7.76 14.15 -19.20
CA ALA A 493 -8.08 12.83 -19.73
C ALA A 493 -9.56 12.47 -19.53
N ARG A 494 -10.13 11.72 -20.48
CA ARG A 494 -11.44 11.12 -20.29
C ARG A 494 -11.37 10.00 -19.26
N LEU A 495 -12.34 9.99 -18.33
CA LEU A 495 -12.44 8.97 -17.31
C LEU A 495 -12.70 7.59 -17.95
N PRO A 496 -11.90 6.55 -17.67
CA PRO A 496 -12.19 5.20 -18.13
C PRO A 496 -13.50 4.66 -17.56
N ARG A 497 -14.21 3.84 -18.36
CA ARG A 497 -15.39 3.10 -17.87
C ARG A 497 -14.97 1.97 -16.95
N PRO A 498 -15.74 1.69 -15.87
CA PRO A 498 -15.51 0.53 -15.05
C PRO A 498 -15.79 -0.76 -15.83
N THR A 499 -15.08 -1.84 -15.53
CA THR A 499 -15.41 -3.19 -16.02
C THR A 499 -16.57 -3.78 -15.22
N ALA A 500 -17.03 -4.98 -15.59
CA ALA A 500 -17.88 -5.78 -14.72
C ALA A 500 -17.21 -6.00 -13.36
N VAL A 501 -18.04 -6.20 -12.31
CA VAL A 501 -17.52 -6.50 -10.95
C VAL A 501 -16.64 -7.74 -11.01
N THR A 502 -15.42 -7.62 -10.50
CA THR A 502 -14.45 -8.72 -10.42
C THR A 502 -14.89 -9.78 -9.43
N LEU A 503 -14.27 -10.97 -9.46
CA LEU A 503 -14.56 -11.99 -8.46
C LEU A 503 -14.16 -11.48 -7.05
N TYR A 504 -12.99 -10.86 -6.92
CA TYR A 504 -12.56 -10.24 -5.66
C TYR A 504 -13.55 -9.14 -5.21
N GLY A 505 -14.03 -8.29 -6.10
CA GLY A 505 -15.02 -7.27 -5.78
C GLY A 505 -16.34 -7.83 -5.22
N ARG A 506 -16.69 -9.09 -5.54
CA ARG A 506 -17.87 -9.80 -5.00
C ARG A 506 -17.58 -10.51 -3.69
N THR A 507 -16.40 -11.10 -3.53
CA THR A 507 -16.08 -12.04 -2.45
C THR A 507 -15.12 -11.46 -1.41
N GLY A 508 -14.48 -10.33 -1.69
CA GLY A 508 -13.42 -9.79 -0.84
C GLY A 508 -12.30 -10.82 -0.62
N ASP A 509 -11.80 -10.88 0.60
CA ASP A 509 -10.69 -11.77 0.97
C ASP A 509 -11.09 -13.25 1.18
N LEU A 510 -12.31 -13.68 0.78
CA LEU A 510 -12.77 -15.06 1.01
C LEU A 510 -11.80 -16.10 0.43
N LEU A 511 -11.35 -15.92 -0.82
CA LEU A 511 -10.45 -16.87 -1.48
C LEU A 511 -9.07 -16.90 -0.82
N PHE A 512 -8.58 -15.75 -0.36
CA PHE A 512 -7.36 -15.70 0.46
C PHE A 512 -7.51 -16.52 1.74
N TRP A 513 -8.61 -16.34 2.48
CA TRP A 513 -8.85 -17.09 3.71
C TRP A 513 -9.00 -18.58 3.49
N LEU A 514 -9.67 -18.99 2.41
CA LEU A 514 -9.76 -20.41 2.04
C LEU A 514 -8.37 -21.00 1.74
N ALA A 515 -7.51 -20.27 1.03
CA ALA A 515 -6.14 -20.69 0.75
C ALA A 515 -5.28 -20.79 2.02
N VAL A 516 -5.39 -19.82 2.94
CA VAL A 516 -4.70 -19.85 4.24
C VAL A 516 -5.16 -21.05 5.06
N LEU A 517 -6.46 -21.25 5.21
CA LEU A 517 -7.02 -22.39 5.95
C LEU A 517 -6.61 -23.74 5.36
N ALA A 518 -6.66 -23.89 4.04
CA ALA A 518 -6.18 -25.09 3.36
C ALA A 518 -4.68 -25.31 3.60
N GLY A 519 -3.86 -24.25 3.50
CA GLY A 519 -2.43 -24.32 3.76
C GLY A 519 -2.10 -24.68 5.22
N LEU A 520 -2.86 -24.20 6.20
CA LEU A 520 -2.71 -24.57 7.60
C LEU A 520 -3.17 -26.03 7.86
N ALA A 521 -4.25 -26.46 7.24
CA ALA A 521 -4.80 -27.81 7.39
C ALA A 521 -3.83 -28.91 6.92
N VAL A 522 -2.93 -28.62 5.96
CA VAL A 522 -1.95 -29.61 5.50
C VAL A 522 -0.91 -30.01 6.55
N ALA A 523 -0.74 -29.20 7.61
CA ALA A 523 0.13 -29.54 8.73
C ALA A 523 -0.58 -30.35 9.82
N ALA A 524 -1.91 -30.47 9.78
CA ALA A 524 -2.67 -31.20 10.79
C ALA A 524 -2.29 -32.70 10.76
N PRO A 525 -2.07 -33.33 11.93
CA PRO A 525 -1.69 -34.76 12.01
C PRO A 525 -2.90 -35.66 11.84
N TRP A 526 -3.43 -35.76 10.62
CA TRP A 526 -4.59 -36.60 10.28
C TRP A 526 -4.39 -38.11 10.61
N LYS A 527 -3.16 -38.55 10.92
CA LYS A 527 -2.83 -39.97 11.18
C LYS A 527 -3.05 -40.44 12.62
N ARG A 528 -3.41 -39.60 13.58
CA ARG A 528 -3.61 -40.04 14.98
C ARG A 528 -5.03 -40.52 15.31
N VAL A 529 -6.02 -40.24 14.47
CA VAL A 529 -7.42 -40.62 14.76
C VAL A 529 -7.74 -42.05 14.26
N ALA A 530 -7.06 -42.53 13.23
CA ALA A 530 -7.33 -43.85 12.64
C ALA A 530 -6.71 -45.02 13.41
N ARG A 531 -5.75 -44.84 14.33
CA ARG A 531 -5.10 -45.93 15.09
C ARG A 531 -5.67 -46.21 16.47
N ARG A 532 -6.68 -45.46 16.95
CA ARG A 532 -7.34 -45.73 18.25
C ARG A 532 -8.66 -46.50 18.17
N ARG A 533 -9.07 -46.97 17.00
CA ARG A 533 -10.34 -47.72 16.83
C ARG A 533 -10.18 -49.23 16.49
N ILE A 534 -8.96 -49.79 16.56
CA ILE A 534 -8.76 -51.24 16.32
C ILE A 534 -7.95 -51.84 17.49
N SER A 535 -8.30 -51.50 18.70
CA SER A 535 -7.91 -52.29 19.89
C SER A 535 -8.93 -51.97 21.00
N GLY A 536 -10.06 -52.60 20.85
CA GLY A 536 -11.11 -52.71 21.83
C GLY A 536 -11.87 -53.99 21.54
#